data_5eeeb7a39b56ce0554668994186ae8f9
#
_entry.id   5eeeb7a39b56ce0554668994186ae8f9
#
_cell.length_a   1.000
_cell.length_b   1.000
_cell.length_c   1.000
_cell.angle_alpha   90.00
_cell.angle_beta   90.00
_cell.angle_gamma   90.00
#
_symmetry.space_group_name_H-M   'P 1'
#
loop_
_entity.id
_entity.type
_entity.pdbx_description
1 polymer ?
#
loop_
_entity_poly.entity_id
_entity_poly.type
_entity_poly.pdbx_seq_one_letter_code
_entity_poly.pdbx_strand_id
1 'polypeptide(L)'
;MKILDTPRSGKCGLTVAFQSRFGLCLRQHIPQKAALTPAREHVCALFGNNSRKWSARLTEEQRNRWMLAGAQVMSHPRLAQKGPLSGQQCWQAISTVRAIVGLPETLEVPPRPVFSNSNVGPLVIENGADGVRLYLAVSGELTEDIMIFGQEPCSCGRYKRRNVSYLGLLAPPIGGLSEITRLYRAKFGDPRPGQKVFLVTCQEKDGWKGLDHETSATVPERPIEPQATAEPAGGHPCYMHTGCTRDADGVAAPSVSPSQANTETGGGGGDGPEAPLEKKKAPAEEGDAPI
;
A
#
# COMPACT_ATOMS: atom_id res chain seq x y z
N MET A 1 -15.25 -27.17 9.33
CA MET A 1 -15.69 -28.49 8.83
C MET A 1 -14.45 -29.31 8.53
N LYS A 2 -14.23 -30.44 9.23
CA LYS A 2 -13.16 -31.39 8.90
C LYS A 2 -13.65 -32.26 7.74
N ILE A 3 -12.96 -32.23 6.63
CA ILE A 3 -13.24 -33.08 5.49
C ILE A 3 -12.44 -34.37 5.70
N LEU A 4 -13.14 -35.46 5.97
CA LEU A 4 -12.57 -36.80 6.12
C LEU A 4 -12.42 -37.49 4.75
N ASP A 5 -11.92 -36.76 3.76
CA ASP A 5 -11.74 -37.24 2.39
C ASP A 5 -10.26 -37.51 2.11
N THR A 6 -9.99 -38.31 1.10
CA THR A 6 -8.64 -38.58 0.63
C THR A 6 -7.88 -37.28 0.38
N PRO A 7 -6.62 -37.14 0.80
CA PRO A 7 -5.82 -35.98 0.54
C PRO A 7 -5.81 -35.65 -0.95
N ARG A 8 -6.38 -34.50 -1.30
CA ARG A 8 -6.44 -34.00 -2.67
C ARG A 8 -5.58 -32.77 -2.80
N SER A 9 -4.92 -32.63 -3.92
CA SER A 9 -4.15 -31.44 -4.25
C SER A 9 -4.43 -31.08 -5.70
N GLY A 10 -4.56 -29.77 -5.96
CA GLY A 10 -4.79 -29.26 -7.30
C GLY A 10 -6.14 -28.58 -7.51
N LYS A 11 -6.45 -28.26 -8.77
CA LYS A 11 -7.66 -27.56 -9.18
C LYS A 11 -8.70 -28.55 -9.68
N CYS A 12 -9.91 -28.46 -9.16
CA CYS A 12 -11.09 -29.20 -9.62
C CYS A 12 -12.24 -28.21 -9.83
N GLY A 13 -12.54 -27.88 -11.07
CA GLY A 13 -13.56 -26.89 -11.42
C GLY A 13 -13.29 -25.52 -10.79
N LEU A 14 -14.23 -25.04 -10.00
CA LEU A 14 -14.13 -23.77 -9.27
C LEU A 14 -13.45 -23.90 -7.89
N THR A 15 -12.94 -25.06 -7.53
CA THR A 15 -12.33 -25.32 -6.23
C THR A 15 -10.86 -25.68 -6.38
N VAL A 16 -10.03 -25.17 -5.49
CA VAL A 16 -8.61 -25.55 -5.36
C VAL A 16 -8.41 -26.20 -4.01
N ALA A 17 -7.96 -27.46 -4.02
CA ALA A 17 -7.54 -28.19 -2.84
C ALA A 17 -6.02 -28.05 -2.66
N PHE A 18 -5.56 -27.82 -1.44
CA PHE A 18 -4.15 -27.77 -1.12
C PHE A 18 -3.90 -28.18 0.33
N GLN A 19 -2.78 -28.83 0.55
CA GLN A 19 -2.34 -29.20 1.88
C GLN A 19 -1.64 -28.00 2.53
N SER A 20 -2.13 -27.56 3.69
CA SER A 20 -1.50 -26.55 4.52
C SER A 20 -0.96 -27.17 5.81
N ARG A 21 -0.20 -26.41 6.59
CA ARG A 21 0.23 -26.85 7.94
C ARG A 21 -0.94 -27.11 8.91
N PHE A 22 -2.14 -26.68 8.58
CA PHE A 22 -3.36 -26.90 9.35
C PHE A 22 -4.23 -28.04 8.80
N GLY A 23 -3.75 -28.76 7.79
CA GLY A 23 -4.45 -29.83 7.10
C GLY A 23 -4.91 -29.48 5.70
N LEU A 24 -5.82 -30.29 5.17
CA LEU A 24 -6.41 -30.07 3.86
C LEU A 24 -7.30 -28.83 3.86
N CYS A 25 -7.00 -27.93 2.96
CA CYS A 25 -7.76 -26.71 2.74
C CYS A 25 -8.40 -26.70 1.36
N LEU A 26 -9.66 -26.24 1.31
CA LEU A 26 -10.37 -25.97 0.06
C LEU A 26 -10.63 -24.47 -0.05
N ARG A 27 -10.36 -23.92 -1.23
CA ARG A 27 -10.71 -22.53 -1.54
C ARG A 27 -11.37 -22.44 -2.90
N GLN A 28 -12.21 -21.44 -3.09
CA GLN A 28 -12.73 -21.11 -4.41
C GLN A 28 -11.59 -20.66 -5.33
N HIS A 29 -11.59 -21.17 -6.55
CA HIS A 29 -10.71 -20.68 -7.60
C HIS A 29 -11.31 -19.39 -8.18
N ILE A 30 -10.64 -18.29 -7.93
CA ILE A 30 -10.99 -16.99 -8.53
C ILE A 30 -9.98 -16.74 -9.64
N PRO A 31 -10.37 -16.83 -10.92
CA PRO A 31 -9.48 -16.52 -12.02
C PRO A 31 -9.08 -15.04 -11.97
N GLN A 32 -7.83 -14.76 -12.26
CA GLN A 32 -7.36 -13.39 -12.35
C GLN A 32 -7.87 -12.77 -13.64
N LYS A 33 -8.78 -11.81 -13.55
CA LYS A 33 -9.40 -11.15 -14.69
C LYS A 33 -8.64 -9.92 -15.19
N ALA A 34 -7.87 -9.28 -14.32
CA ALA A 34 -7.15 -8.06 -14.65
C ALA A 34 -5.69 -8.34 -15.01
N ALA A 35 -5.14 -7.59 -15.95
CA ALA A 35 -3.71 -7.56 -16.22
C ALA A 35 -2.92 -7.16 -14.96
N LEU A 36 -1.67 -7.60 -14.88
CA LEU A 36 -0.78 -7.19 -13.81
C LEU A 36 -0.46 -5.69 -13.96
N THR A 37 -0.62 -4.96 -12.87
CA THR A 37 -0.09 -3.60 -12.82
C THR A 37 1.44 -3.65 -12.68
N PRO A 38 2.21 -2.63 -13.15
CA PRO A 38 3.67 -2.62 -13.02
C PRO A 38 4.16 -2.84 -11.58
N ALA A 39 3.47 -2.25 -10.60
CA ALA A 39 3.79 -2.46 -9.19
C ALA A 39 3.59 -3.92 -8.75
N ARG A 40 2.52 -4.56 -9.19
CA ARG A 40 2.26 -5.96 -8.89
C ARG A 40 3.23 -6.90 -9.59
N GLU A 41 3.58 -6.58 -10.83
CA GLU A 41 4.60 -7.32 -11.59
C GLU A 41 5.95 -7.29 -10.88
N HIS A 42 6.38 -6.10 -10.42
CA HIS A 42 7.60 -5.95 -9.63
C HIS A 42 7.60 -6.83 -8.36
N VAL A 43 6.51 -6.81 -7.59
CA VAL A 43 6.38 -7.63 -6.38
C VAL A 43 6.39 -9.12 -6.70
N CYS A 44 5.71 -9.54 -7.77
CA CYS A 44 5.71 -10.93 -8.21
C CYS A 44 7.11 -11.38 -8.67
N ALA A 45 7.83 -10.53 -9.41
CA ALA A 45 9.19 -10.80 -9.85
C ALA A 45 10.16 -10.94 -8.66
N LEU A 46 10.08 -10.02 -7.69
CA LEU A 46 10.89 -10.07 -6.48
C LEU A 46 10.63 -11.35 -5.67
N PHE A 47 9.36 -11.69 -5.46
CA PHE A 47 8.99 -12.94 -4.77
C PHE A 47 9.48 -14.18 -5.52
N GLY A 48 9.29 -14.24 -6.84
CA GLY A 48 9.74 -15.35 -7.67
C GLY A 48 11.26 -15.50 -7.68
N ASN A 49 11.99 -14.38 -7.74
CA ASN A 49 13.46 -14.38 -7.66
C ASN A 49 13.95 -14.92 -6.32
N ASN A 50 13.39 -14.47 -5.21
CA ASN A 50 13.75 -14.95 -3.88
C ASN A 50 13.42 -16.43 -3.72
N SER A 51 12.28 -16.90 -4.24
CA SER A 51 11.93 -18.34 -4.20
C SER A 51 12.90 -19.20 -5.00
N ARG A 52 13.35 -18.76 -6.18
CA ARG A 52 14.36 -19.46 -6.97
C ARG A 52 15.70 -19.50 -6.24
N LYS A 53 16.12 -18.42 -5.63
CA LYS A 53 17.37 -18.35 -4.85
C LYS A 53 17.32 -19.28 -3.64
N TRP A 54 16.19 -19.39 -2.95
CA TRP A 54 16.00 -20.36 -1.86
C TRP A 54 16.33 -21.79 -2.29
N SER A 55 15.88 -22.20 -3.46
CA SER A 55 16.07 -23.55 -3.94
C SER A 55 17.45 -23.80 -4.56
N ALA A 56 17.98 -22.81 -5.30
CA ALA A 56 19.15 -22.99 -6.14
C ALA A 56 20.46 -22.50 -5.50
N ARG A 57 20.42 -21.53 -4.58
CA ARG A 57 21.63 -20.87 -4.04
C ARG A 57 21.92 -21.20 -2.59
N LEU A 58 20.91 -21.47 -1.77
CA LEU A 58 21.12 -21.79 -0.37
C LEU A 58 21.54 -23.26 -0.21
N THR A 59 22.57 -23.46 0.60
CA THR A 59 22.95 -24.82 1.04
C THR A 59 21.91 -25.37 2.02
N GLU A 60 21.96 -26.68 2.26
CA GLU A 60 21.06 -27.31 3.22
C GLU A 60 21.27 -26.77 4.65
N GLU A 61 22.53 -26.52 5.03
CA GLU A 61 22.85 -25.92 6.33
C GLU A 61 22.27 -24.50 6.47
N GLN A 62 22.37 -23.69 5.42
CA GLN A 62 21.76 -22.36 5.41
C GLN A 62 20.24 -22.43 5.53
N ARG A 63 19.58 -23.33 4.79
CA ARG A 63 18.13 -23.55 4.92
C ARG A 63 17.73 -23.99 6.31
N ASN A 64 18.52 -24.86 6.95
CA ASN A 64 18.28 -25.29 8.33
C ASN A 64 18.39 -24.12 9.32
N ARG A 65 19.39 -23.23 9.17
CA ARG A 65 19.50 -21.99 9.98
C ARG A 65 18.28 -21.08 9.78
N TRP A 66 17.81 -20.93 8.53
CA TRP A 66 16.61 -20.17 8.25
C TRP A 66 15.34 -20.83 8.81
N MET A 67 15.25 -22.16 8.86
CA MET A 67 14.13 -22.85 9.51
C MET A 67 14.12 -22.59 11.02
N LEU A 68 15.27 -22.63 11.66
CA LEU A 68 15.38 -22.30 13.08
C LEU A 68 15.02 -20.85 13.37
N ALA A 69 15.46 -19.91 12.55
CA ALA A 69 15.09 -18.50 12.67
C ALA A 69 13.59 -18.29 12.46
N GLY A 70 13.01 -18.92 11.45
CA GLY A 70 11.58 -18.85 11.16
C GLY A 70 10.71 -19.39 12.29
N ALA A 71 11.16 -20.46 12.95
CA ALA A 71 10.45 -21.04 14.09
C ALA A 71 10.28 -20.07 15.27
N GLN A 72 11.15 -19.06 15.39
CA GLN A 72 11.09 -18.04 16.43
C GLN A 72 10.19 -16.85 16.07
N VAL A 73 9.72 -16.76 14.82
CA VAL A 73 8.91 -15.63 14.32
C VAL A 73 7.48 -16.09 14.10
N MET A 74 6.55 -15.46 14.80
CA MET A 74 5.13 -15.77 14.63
C MET A 74 4.53 -15.01 13.45
N SER A 75 3.76 -15.72 12.63
CA SER A 75 3.00 -15.10 11.54
C SER A 75 1.91 -14.16 12.08
N HIS A 76 1.54 -13.13 11.29
CA HIS A 76 0.35 -12.34 11.60
C HIS A 76 -0.89 -13.24 11.67
N PRO A 77 -1.80 -12.98 12.64
CA PRO A 77 -3.04 -13.75 12.73
C PRO A 77 -3.87 -13.59 11.45
N ARG A 78 -4.28 -14.73 10.89
CA ARG A 78 -5.19 -14.77 9.75
C ARG A 78 -6.25 -15.82 10.02
N LEU A 79 -7.52 -15.44 9.93
CA LEU A 79 -8.65 -16.32 10.28
C LEU A 79 -8.50 -16.94 11.69
N ALA A 80 -8.10 -16.11 12.66
CA ALA A 80 -7.80 -16.50 14.05
C ALA A 80 -6.68 -17.54 14.21
N GLN A 81 -5.93 -17.83 13.16
CA GLN A 81 -4.80 -18.78 13.18
C GLN A 81 -3.48 -18.02 13.08
N LYS A 82 -2.56 -18.34 13.94
CA LYS A 82 -1.16 -17.89 13.85
C LYS A 82 -0.23 -19.05 14.20
N GLY A 83 1.00 -19.00 13.71
CA GLY A 83 2.00 -20.01 14.02
C GLY A 83 3.38 -19.56 13.54
N PRO A 84 4.43 -20.31 13.85
CA PRO A 84 5.79 -19.96 13.45
C PRO A 84 5.90 -19.90 11.92
N LEU A 85 6.77 -19.04 11.43
CA LEU A 85 7.08 -19.01 9.99
C LEU A 85 7.88 -20.23 9.59
N SER A 86 7.70 -20.68 8.33
CA SER A 86 8.67 -21.60 7.74
C SER A 86 9.98 -20.87 7.43
N GLY A 87 11.08 -21.60 7.29
CA GLY A 87 12.37 -21.00 6.92
C GLY A 87 12.29 -20.21 5.62
N GLN A 88 11.60 -20.75 4.61
CA GLN A 88 11.38 -20.05 3.35
C GLN A 88 10.56 -18.77 3.51
N GLN A 89 9.53 -18.77 4.36
CA GLN A 89 8.75 -17.55 4.64
C GLN A 89 9.60 -16.47 5.35
N CYS A 90 10.43 -16.89 6.30
CA CYS A 90 11.36 -15.99 6.99
C CYS A 90 12.38 -15.40 6.00
N TRP A 91 13.01 -16.26 5.17
CA TRP A 91 13.89 -15.84 4.08
C TRP A 91 13.22 -14.82 3.14
N GLN A 92 12.01 -15.12 2.66
CA GLN A 92 11.25 -14.25 1.78
C GLN A 92 10.99 -12.87 2.42
N ALA A 93 10.58 -12.86 3.69
CA ALA A 93 10.29 -11.62 4.40
C ALA A 93 11.53 -10.72 4.49
N ILE A 94 12.64 -11.26 4.98
CA ILE A 94 13.88 -10.51 5.18
C ILE A 94 14.50 -10.08 3.84
N SER A 95 14.59 -10.99 2.86
CA SER A 95 15.14 -10.68 1.54
C SER A 95 14.32 -9.62 0.79
N THR A 96 13.00 -9.62 0.97
CA THR A 96 12.12 -8.61 0.37
C THR A 96 12.37 -7.25 1.00
N VAL A 97 12.48 -7.15 2.32
CA VAL A 97 12.77 -5.88 3.01
C VAL A 97 14.12 -5.34 2.56
N ARG A 98 15.18 -6.18 2.59
CA ARG A 98 16.52 -5.77 2.15
C ARG A 98 16.53 -5.25 0.71
N ALA A 99 15.82 -5.93 -0.20
CA ALA A 99 15.72 -5.48 -1.59
C ALA A 99 14.96 -4.15 -1.74
N ILE A 100 13.92 -3.92 -0.94
CA ILE A 100 13.13 -2.66 -0.96
C ILE A 100 13.94 -1.48 -0.40
N VAL A 101 14.73 -1.73 0.65
CA VAL A 101 15.57 -0.71 1.30
C VAL A 101 16.88 -0.48 0.53
N GLY A 102 17.25 -1.39 -0.37
CA GLY A 102 18.48 -1.30 -1.15
C GLY A 102 19.72 -1.90 -0.46
N LEU A 103 19.50 -2.72 0.57
CA LEU A 103 20.57 -3.44 1.25
C LEU A 103 21.08 -4.61 0.39
N PRO A 104 22.37 -4.98 0.52
CA PRO A 104 22.93 -6.11 -0.20
C PRO A 104 22.23 -7.42 0.20
N GLU A 105 22.17 -8.37 -0.73
CA GLU A 105 21.63 -9.70 -0.47
C GLU A 105 22.46 -10.41 0.61
N THR A 106 21.80 -11.16 1.47
CA THR A 106 22.45 -12.05 2.44
C THR A 106 21.97 -13.48 2.25
N LEU A 107 22.88 -14.45 2.32
CA LEU A 107 22.53 -15.89 2.32
C LEU A 107 22.41 -16.43 3.75
N GLU A 108 23.01 -15.74 4.70
CA GLU A 108 22.97 -16.09 6.12
C GLU A 108 21.82 -15.35 6.82
N VAL A 109 21.34 -15.96 7.89
CA VAL A 109 20.35 -15.31 8.76
C VAL A 109 20.99 -14.14 9.48
N PRO A 110 20.55 -12.90 9.24
CA PRO A 110 21.08 -11.77 10.00
C PRO A 110 20.68 -11.90 11.48
N PRO A 111 21.50 -11.42 12.40
CA PRO A 111 21.20 -11.44 13.82
C PRO A 111 19.89 -10.71 14.07
N ARG A 112 19.05 -11.28 14.93
CA ARG A 112 17.77 -10.65 15.27
C ARG A 112 18.00 -9.42 16.14
N PRO A 113 17.65 -8.21 15.68
CA PRO A 113 17.85 -7.01 16.46
C PRO A 113 16.80 -6.93 17.59
N VAL A 114 17.17 -6.21 18.62
CA VAL A 114 16.23 -5.70 19.61
C VAL A 114 15.93 -4.27 19.22
N PHE A 115 14.71 -4.01 18.78
CA PHE A 115 14.30 -2.64 18.42
C PHE A 115 14.05 -1.81 19.69
N SER A 116 14.56 -0.61 19.69
CA SER A 116 14.23 0.41 20.70
C SER A 116 12.78 0.90 20.49
N ASN A 117 12.28 1.69 21.44
CA ASN A 117 11.03 2.40 21.20
C ASN A 117 11.18 3.34 20.00
N SER A 118 10.17 3.37 19.15
CA SER A 118 10.17 4.26 17.99
C SER A 118 10.19 5.72 18.46
N ASN A 119 11.20 6.46 18.01
CA ASN A 119 11.31 7.90 18.24
C ASN A 119 10.45 8.72 17.28
N VAL A 120 9.66 8.07 16.42
CA VAL A 120 8.77 8.72 15.45
C VAL A 120 7.43 8.99 16.11
N GLY A 121 7.06 10.26 16.14
CA GLY A 121 5.82 10.78 16.72
C GLY A 121 4.72 11.00 15.68
N PRO A 122 3.82 11.95 15.93
CA PRO A 122 2.66 12.20 15.08
C PRO A 122 3.04 12.80 13.72
N LEU A 123 2.14 12.59 12.76
CA LEU A 123 2.15 13.28 11.47
C LEU A 123 1.70 14.73 11.67
N VAL A 124 2.51 15.67 11.21
CA VAL A 124 2.22 17.10 11.17
C VAL A 124 1.99 17.50 9.72
N ILE A 125 0.91 18.21 9.45
CA ILE A 125 0.56 18.68 8.11
C ILE A 125 0.41 20.21 8.15
N GLU A 126 1.16 20.87 7.30
CA GLU A 126 1.07 22.30 7.08
C GLU A 126 0.49 22.57 5.69
N ASN A 127 -0.41 23.56 5.58
CA ASN A 127 -1.00 23.97 4.31
C ASN A 127 -0.75 25.46 4.13
N GLY A 128 0.42 25.80 3.59
CA GLY A 128 0.86 27.16 3.34
C GLY A 128 0.62 27.63 1.91
N ALA A 129 1.18 28.80 1.58
CA ALA A 129 1.12 29.38 0.24
C ALA A 129 1.73 28.45 -0.82
N ASP A 130 2.81 27.75 -0.48
CA ASP A 130 3.52 26.80 -1.36
C ASP A 130 2.84 25.43 -1.48
N GLY A 131 1.68 25.24 -0.86
CA GLY A 131 0.93 23.98 -0.83
C GLY A 131 1.07 23.19 0.48
N VAL A 132 0.64 21.94 0.43
CA VAL A 132 0.61 21.06 1.60
C VAL A 132 2.00 20.46 1.84
N ARG A 133 2.52 20.58 3.05
CA ARG A 133 3.77 19.93 3.49
C ARG A 133 3.47 18.91 4.57
N LEU A 134 4.16 17.78 4.50
CA LEU A 134 3.98 16.64 5.39
C LEU A 134 5.27 16.39 6.16
N TYR A 135 5.18 16.35 7.48
CA TYR A 135 6.31 16.11 8.37
C TYR A 135 5.97 15.01 9.36
N LEU A 136 6.96 14.21 9.71
CA LEU A 136 6.89 13.34 10.87
C LEU A 136 7.71 13.97 12.00
N ALA A 137 7.08 14.11 13.16
CA ALA A 137 7.79 14.53 14.35
C ALA A 137 8.76 13.42 14.78
N VAL A 138 9.99 13.78 15.12
CA VAL A 138 11.01 12.83 15.58
C VAL A 138 11.61 13.36 16.89
N SER A 139 11.58 12.54 17.92
CA SER A 139 12.16 12.87 19.21
C SER A 139 13.54 12.22 19.39
N GLY A 140 14.60 13.02 19.29
CA GLY A 140 15.97 12.56 19.41
C GLY A 140 16.58 12.03 18.10
N GLU A 141 17.64 11.26 18.22
CA GLU A 141 18.35 10.67 17.08
C GLU A 141 17.69 9.36 16.63
N LEU A 142 17.69 9.13 15.32
CA LEU A 142 17.29 7.86 14.74
C LEU A 142 18.48 6.89 14.79
N THR A 143 18.33 5.84 15.56
CA THR A 143 19.37 4.79 15.69
C THR A 143 19.25 3.72 14.61
N GLU A 144 18.05 3.58 14.04
CA GLU A 144 17.73 2.59 13.00
C GLU A 144 17.05 3.28 11.83
N ASP A 145 17.09 2.64 10.67
CA ASP A 145 16.35 3.10 9.51
C ASP A 145 14.85 2.98 9.73
N ILE A 146 14.11 4.00 9.33
CA ILE A 146 12.65 4.02 9.46
C ILE A 146 12.02 3.92 8.06
N MET A 147 11.34 2.83 7.81
CA MET A 147 10.52 2.64 6.61
C MET A 147 9.20 3.37 6.75
N ILE A 148 8.81 4.11 5.72
CA ILE A 148 7.54 4.83 5.67
C ILE A 148 6.61 4.14 4.67
N PHE A 149 5.39 3.90 5.11
CA PHE A 149 4.31 3.40 4.28
C PHE A 149 3.14 4.38 4.33
N GLY A 150 2.44 4.54 3.22
CA GLY A 150 1.27 5.41 3.13
C GLY A 150 0.18 4.85 2.24
N GLN A 151 -0.95 5.49 2.26
CA GLN A 151 -2.07 5.24 1.37
C GLN A 151 -2.53 6.54 0.70
N GLU A 152 -3.37 6.43 -0.34
CA GLU A 152 -4.03 7.58 -0.93
C GLU A 152 -4.82 8.37 0.12
N PRO A 153 -4.86 9.72 -0.02
CA PRO A 153 -5.66 10.56 0.85
C PRO A 153 -7.12 10.12 0.81
N CYS A 154 -7.78 10.17 1.94
CA CYS A 154 -9.18 9.72 2.04
C CYS A 154 -10.04 10.75 2.78
N SER A 155 -11.35 10.53 2.83
CA SER A 155 -12.28 11.40 3.57
C SER A 155 -11.93 11.46 5.06
N CYS A 156 -12.12 12.62 5.68
CA CYS A 156 -11.81 12.87 7.10
C CYS A 156 -12.53 11.91 8.07
N GLY A 157 -13.72 11.44 7.73
CA GLY A 157 -14.49 10.50 8.54
C GLY A 157 -13.95 9.06 8.60
N ARG A 158 -12.86 8.76 7.89
CA ARG A 158 -12.29 7.41 7.95
C ARG A 158 -11.47 7.21 9.23
N TYR A 159 -11.77 6.13 9.95
CA TYR A 159 -11.08 5.79 11.21
C TYR A 159 -9.94 4.79 11.02
N LYS A 160 -10.00 3.91 10.00
CA LYS A 160 -9.00 2.86 9.78
C LYS A 160 -8.34 3.02 8.42
N ARG A 161 -7.02 2.79 8.39
CA ARG A 161 -6.27 2.72 7.14
C ARG A 161 -6.72 1.53 6.27
N ARG A 162 -6.45 1.63 5.00
CA ARG A 162 -6.50 0.52 4.03
C ARG A 162 -5.10 -0.09 3.87
N ASN A 163 -4.90 -0.79 2.78
CA ASN A 163 -3.58 -1.27 2.39
C ASN A 163 -2.65 -0.08 2.15
N VAL A 164 -1.50 -0.11 2.80
CA VAL A 164 -0.46 0.90 2.63
C VAL A 164 0.60 0.41 1.66
N SER A 165 1.23 1.34 0.98
CA SER A 165 2.35 1.11 0.06
C SER A 165 3.62 1.73 0.62
N TYR A 166 4.76 1.10 0.39
CA TYR A 166 6.05 1.65 0.75
C TYR A 166 6.33 2.95 0.00
N LEU A 167 6.77 3.99 0.72
CA LEU A 167 7.11 5.30 0.18
C LEU A 167 8.62 5.52 0.08
N GLY A 168 9.36 5.09 1.09
CA GLY A 168 10.79 5.30 1.20
C GLY A 168 11.27 5.19 2.65
N LEU A 169 12.53 5.53 2.84
CA LEU A 169 13.13 5.69 4.16
C LEU A 169 12.93 7.12 4.66
N LEU A 170 12.83 7.26 5.98
CA LEU A 170 12.74 8.56 6.65
C LEU A 170 14.09 9.26 6.57
N ALA A 171 14.08 10.50 6.11
CA ALA A 171 15.27 11.34 6.14
C ALA A 171 15.63 11.77 7.58
N PRO A 172 16.91 12.06 7.85
CA PRO A 172 17.30 12.61 9.15
C PRO A 172 16.47 13.85 9.51
N PRO A 173 16.02 13.97 10.79
CA PRO A 173 15.20 15.09 11.21
C PRO A 173 16.00 16.40 11.23
N ILE A 174 15.35 17.48 10.83
CA ILE A 174 15.86 18.84 10.98
C ILE A 174 14.95 19.57 11.96
N GLY A 175 15.48 20.02 13.08
CA GLY A 175 14.66 20.67 14.13
C GLY A 175 13.57 19.79 14.74
N GLY A 176 13.79 18.47 14.79
CA GLY A 176 12.80 17.53 15.32
C GLY A 176 11.68 17.14 14.35
N LEU A 177 11.76 17.57 13.10
CA LEU A 177 10.81 17.23 12.05
C LEU A 177 11.55 16.59 10.87
N SER A 178 10.98 15.55 10.29
CA SER A 178 11.48 14.95 9.06
C SER A 178 10.45 15.12 7.95
N GLU A 179 10.85 15.77 6.85
CA GLU A 179 9.98 16.05 5.74
C GLU A 179 9.77 14.82 4.84
N ILE A 180 8.52 14.49 4.59
CA ILE A 180 8.12 13.35 3.76
C ILE A 180 7.27 13.76 2.55
N THR A 181 7.08 15.05 2.35
CA THR A 181 6.23 15.63 1.28
C THR A 181 6.55 15.05 -0.07
N ARG A 182 7.84 15.04 -0.44
CA ARG A 182 8.31 14.55 -1.74
C ARG A 182 8.00 13.07 -1.95
N LEU A 183 8.23 12.23 -0.92
CA LEU A 183 7.96 10.79 -0.98
C LEU A 183 6.47 10.51 -1.16
N TYR A 184 5.62 11.25 -0.44
CA TYR A 184 4.18 11.09 -0.52
C TYR A 184 3.62 11.55 -1.87
N ARG A 185 4.00 12.76 -2.32
CA ARG A 185 3.57 13.34 -3.59
C ARG A 185 3.94 12.48 -4.80
N ALA A 186 5.13 11.93 -4.81
CA ALA A 186 5.62 11.09 -5.91
C ALA A 186 4.72 9.87 -6.15
N LYS A 187 3.98 9.42 -5.14
CA LYS A 187 3.17 8.20 -5.23
C LYS A 187 1.67 8.46 -5.28
N PHE A 188 1.19 9.46 -4.55
CA PHE A 188 -0.25 9.69 -4.36
C PHE A 188 -0.70 11.09 -4.81
N GLY A 189 0.23 11.95 -5.19
CA GLY A 189 -0.08 13.35 -5.49
C GLY A 189 -0.28 14.19 -4.22
N ASP A 190 -0.78 15.40 -4.42
CA ASP A 190 -1.04 16.34 -3.32
C ASP A 190 -2.37 16.04 -2.63
N PRO A 191 -2.38 15.87 -1.32
CA PRO A 191 -3.63 15.75 -0.58
C PRO A 191 -4.35 17.10 -0.53
N ARG A 192 -5.67 17.08 -0.63
CA ARG A 192 -6.51 18.29 -0.61
C ARG A 192 -6.89 18.66 0.83
N PRO A 193 -7.21 19.94 1.10
CA PRO A 193 -7.79 20.36 2.38
C PRO A 193 -9.00 19.49 2.77
N GLY A 194 -9.10 19.17 4.05
CA GLY A 194 -10.15 18.30 4.58
C GLY A 194 -9.94 16.79 4.34
N GLN A 195 -8.95 16.37 3.54
CA GLN A 195 -8.62 14.96 3.40
C GLN A 195 -7.74 14.49 4.56
N LYS A 196 -7.88 13.21 4.90
CA LYS A 196 -7.08 12.54 5.93
C LYS A 196 -5.98 11.71 5.29
N VAL A 197 -4.77 11.88 5.80
CA VAL A 197 -3.57 11.13 5.41
C VAL A 197 -3.27 10.12 6.50
N PHE A 198 -3.04 8.87 6.12
CA PHE A 198 -2.58 7.79 7.00
C PHE A 198 -1.17 7.38 6.62
N LEU A 199 -0.33 7.27 7.60
CA LEU A 199 1.04 6.75 7.48
C LEU A 199 1.27 5.63 8.48
N VAL A 200 2.17 4.74 8.11
CA VAL A 200 2.70 3.72 8.99
C VAL A 200 4.21 3.81 8.93
N THR A 201 4.83 3.89 10.06
CA THR A 201 6.29 3.84 10.19
C THR A 201 6.70 2.54 10.85
N CYS A 202 7.83 2.00 10.45
CA CYS A 202 8.35 0.75 10.95
C CYS A 202 9.87 0.82 10.96
N GLN A 203 10.49 0.52 12.11
CA GLN A 203 11.94 0.39 12.22
C GLN A 203 12.45 -0.76 11.36
N GLU A 204 13.59 -0.58 10.74
CA GLU A 204 14.27 -1.58 9.93
C GLU A 204 15.72 -1.72 10.40
N LYS A 205 16.20 -2.97 10.49
CA LYS A 205 17.59 -3.28 10.72
C LYS A 205 17.93 -4.63 10.11
N ASP A 206 18.87 -4.65 9.17
CA ASP A 206 19.34 -5.87 8.49
C ASP A 206 18.24 -6.72 7.82
N GLY A 207 17.13 -6.11 7.41
CA GLY A 207 15.97 -6.79 6.83
C GLY A 207 14.89 -7.17 7.84
N TRP A 208 15.17 -7.07 9.14
CA TRP A 208 14.16 -7.26 10.17
C TRP A 208 13.30 -6.01 10.31
N LYS A 209 12.01 -6.23 10.54
CA LYS A 209 11.05 -5.16 10.80
C LYS A 209 10.65 -5.11 12.26
N GLY A 210 10.64 -3.92 12.82
CA GLY A 210 10.07 -3.63 14.13
C GLY A 210 8.54 -3.63 14.11
N LEU A 211 7.95 -3.00 15.11
CA LEU A 211 6.50 -2.83 15.20
C LEU A 211 6.03 -1.71 14.29
N ASP A 212 4.87 -1.91 13.69
CA ASP A 212 4.20 -0.87 12.93
C ASP A 212 3.66 0.21 13.89
N HIS A 213 4.01 1.47 13.63
CA HIS A 213 3.45 2.63 14.30
C HIS A 213 2.57 3.40 13.33
N GLU A 214 1.26 3.47 13.61
CA GLU A 214 0.27 4.13 12.75
C GLU A 214 0.05 5.57 13.21
N THR A 215 0.11 6.51 12.29
CA THR A 215 -0.22 7.91 12.51
C THR A 215 -1.12 8.44 11.42
N SER A 216 -1.95 9.43 11.74
CA SER A 216 -2.82 10.06 10.76
C SER A 216 -3.12 11.49 11.14
N ALA A 217 -3.26 12.35 10.13
CA ALA A 217 -3.68 13.73 10.32
C ALA A 217 -4.61 14.16 9.17
N THR A 218 -5.45 15.14 9.44
CA THR A 218 -6.30 15.77 8.43
C THR A 218 -5.59 16.99 7.90
N VAL A 219 -5.60 17.19 6.59
CA VAL A 219 -5.04 18.36 5.93
C VAL A 219 -5.84 19.59 6.36
N PRO A 220 -5.23 20.58 7.03
CA PRO A 220 -5.92 21.79 7.43
C PRO A 220 -6.35 22.60 6.20
N GLU A 221 -7.38 23.39 6.35
CA GLU A 221 -7.72 24.42 5.36
C GLU A 221 -6.59 25.46 5.31
N ARG A 222 -6.37 26.03 4.14
CA ARG A 222 -5.39 27.11 4.02
C ARG A 222 -5.86 28.28 4.86
N PRO A 223 -5.00 28.88 5.70
CA PRO A 223 -5.32 30.12 6.37
C PRO A 223 -5.77 31.15 5.32
N ILE A 224 -6.93 31.73 5.52
CA ILE A 224 -7.36 32.85 4.71
C ILE A 224 -6.37 33.98 5.05
N GLU A 225 -5.48 34.32 4.12
CA GLU A 225 -4.68 35.52 4.28
C GLU A 225 -5.68 36.69 4.46
N PRO A 226 -5.56 37.46 5.54
CA PRO A 226 -6.39 38.65 5.68
C PRO A 226 -6.15 39.49 4.42
N GLN A 227 -7.18 39.60 3.58
CA GLN A 227 -7.11 40.48 2.43
C GLN A 227 -6.68 41.84 3.00
N ALA A 228 -5.49 42.30 2.58
CA ALA A 228 -5.04 43.64 2.90
C ALA A 228 -6.23 44.54 2.62
N THR A 229 -6.80 45.09 3.68
CA THR A 229 -7.91 46.03 3.59
C THR A 229 -7.47 47.07 2.58
N ALA A 230 -8.06 47.03 1.39
CA ALA A 230 -7.84 48.06 0.38
C ALA A 230 -8.14 49.37 1.12
N GLU A 231 -7.12 50.22 1.27
CA GLU A 231 -7.33 51.54 1.80
C GLU A 231 -8.49 52.15 1.03
N PRO A 232 -9.46 52.75 1.72
CA PRO A 232 -10.55 53.41 1.04
C PRO A 232 -9.96 54.55 0.18
N ALA A 233 -9.90 54.30 -1.12
CA ALA A 233 -9.54 55.34 -2.09
C ALA A 233 -10.39 56.55 -1.82
N GLY A 234 -9.68 57.67 -1.65
CA GLY A 234 -10.13 58.99 -1.21
C GLY A 234 -11.54 59.40 -1.61
N GLY A 235 -12.22 59.95 -0.64
CA GLY A 235 -13.60 60.38 -0.75
C GLY A 235 -13.90 61.30 -1.92
N HIS A 236 -14.84 60.85 -2.71
CA HIS A 236 -15.63 61.80 -3.50
C HIS A 236 -16.89 62.19 -2.70
N PRO A 237 -17.23 63.48 -2.62
CA PRO A 237 -18.40 63.92 -1.87
C PRO A 237 -19.66 63.42 -2.59
N CYS A 238 -20.46 62.63 -1.92
CA CYS A 238 -21.78 62.22 -2.38
C CYS A 238 -22.72 63.42 -2.43
N TYR A 239 -23.17 63.74 -3.61
CA TYR A 239 -24.35 64.61 -3.83
C TYR A 239 -25.60 63.83 -3.34
N MET A 240 -26.32 64.46 -2.41
CA MET A 240 -27.63 63.98 -1.97
C MET A 240 -28.62 64.05 -3.11
N HIS A 241 -29.21 62.97 -3.52
CA HIS A 241 -30.50 62.91 -4.19
C HIS A 241 -31.48 62.12 -3.31
N THR A 242 -32.39 62.91 -2.79
CA THR A 242 -33.63 62.47 -2.14
C THR A 242 -34.57 61.86 -3.17
N GLY A 243 -35.20 60.75 -2.76
CA GLY A 243 -36.53 60.39 -3.29
C GLY A 243 -36.64 59.04 -3.95
N CYS A 244 -37.43 58.24 -3.39
CA CYS A 244 -38.53 57.41 -3.91
C CYS A 244 -38.56 56.00 -3.29
N THR A 245 -39.46 55.85 -2.42
CA THR A 245 -40.66 54.99 -2.34
C THR A 245 -40.51 53.50 -2.57
N ARG A 246 -40.96 52.81 -1.54
CA ARG A 246 -41.35 51.42 -1.42
C ARG A 246 -42.16 50.90 -2.61
N ASP A 247 -41.95 49.66 -2.98
CA ASP A 247 -43.09 48.74 -3.21
C ASP A 247 -42.71 47.29 -2.89
N ALA A 248 -43.67 46.62 -2.33
CA ALA A 248 -43.66 45.27 -1.81
C ALA A 248 -44.01 44.25 -2.92
N ASP A 249 -43.83 42.99 -2.57
CA ASP A 249 -44.42 41.80 -3.18
C ASP A 249 -43.71 41.20 -4.40
N GLY A 250 -43.22 39.98 -4.18
CA GLY A 250 -42.70 39.13 -5.24
C GLY A 250 -42.25 37.76 -4.73
N VAL A 251 -43.23 36.90 -4.47
CA VAL A 251 -43.08 35.48 -4.20
C VAL A 251 -42.34 34.79 -5.35
N ALA A 252 -41.22 34.14 -5.09
CA ALA A 252 -40.57 33.27 -6.05
C ALA A 252 -40.69 31.81 -5.65
N ALA A 253 -41.29 31.04 -6.55
CA ALA A 253 -41.47 29.58 -6.48
C ALA A 253 -40.16 28.82 -6.74
N PRO A 254 -40.02 27.60 -6.25
CA PRO A 254 -38.81 26.77 -6.43
C PRO A 254 -38.78 26.12 -7.81
N SER A 255 -37.65 26.23 -8.48
CA SER A 255 -37.35 25.54 -9.73
C SER A 255 -36.93 24.11 -9.48
N VAL A 256 -37.69 23.18 -10.02
CA VAL A 256 -37.41 21.74 -10.10
C VAL A 256 -36.50 21.49 -11.30
N SER A 257 -35.36 20.87 -11.10
CA SER A 257 -34.48 20.37 -12.17
C SER A 257 -34.86 18.95 -12.58
N PRO A 258 -34.89 18.62 -13.87
CA PRO A 258 -35.27 17.29 -14.34
C PRO A 258 -34.15 16.28 -14.23
N SER A 259 -34.52 15.10 -13.76
CA SER A 259 -33.82 13.83 -13.78
C SER A 259 -33.49 13.39 -15.22
N GLN A 260 -32.24 13.09 -15.51
CA GLN A 260 -31.84 12.45 -16.76
C GLN A 260 -31.97 10.93 -16.65
N ALA A 261 -32.71 10.37 -17.57
CA ALA A 261 -32.97 8.97 -17.76
C ALA A 261 -31.75 8.20 -18.28
N ASN A 262 -31.54 7.03 -17.71
CA ASN A 262 -30.64 6.00 -18.23
C ASN A 262 -31.22 5.42 -19.53
N THR A 263 -30.45 5.45 -20.60
CA THR A 263 -30.70 4.66 -21.81
C THR A 263 -29.82 3.42 -21.78
N GLU A 264 -30.44 2.27 -21.59
CA GLU A 264 -29.88 0.96 -21.92
C GLU A 264 -29.83 0.82 -23.47
N THR A 265 -28.67 0.46 -23.97
CA THR A 265 -28.57 -0.13 -25.31
C THR A 265 -27.85 -1.45 -25.21
N GLY A 266 -28.61 -2.49 -25.48
CA GLY A 266 -28.11 -3.84 -25.68
C GLY A 266 -27.55 -4.02 -27.07
N GLY A 267 -26.86 -5.11 -27.25
CA GLY A 267 -26.67 -5.70 -28.57
C GLY A 267 -25.25 -6.12 -28.91
N GLY A 268 -25.14 -7.36 -29.23
CA GLY A 268 -24.27 -7.82 -30.27
C GLY A 268 -23.25 -8.89 -29.88
N GLY A 269 -23.64 -10.13 -30.06
CA GLY A 269 -22.76 -11.28 -30.10
C GLY A 269 -21.79 -11.22 -31.29
N GLY A 270 -20.65 -11.85 -31.10
CA GLY A 270 -19.65 -12.08 -32.11
C GLY A 270 -18.87 -13.35 -31.76
N ASP A 271 -19.40 -14.46 -32.28
CA ASP A 271 -18.65 -15.73 -32.37
C ASP A 271 -17.49 -15.54 -33.33
N GLY A 272 -16.27 -15.73 -32.87
CA GLY A 272 -15.07 -15.84 -33.69
C GLY A 272 -14.41 -17.20 -33.49
N PRO A 273 -13.94 -17.87 -34.55
CA PRO A 273 -13.56 -19.26 -34.51
C PRO A 273 -12.21 -19.52 -33.82
N GLU A 274 -12.20 -20.57 -33.02
CA GLU A 274 -11.04 -21.18 -32.40
C GLU A 274 -10.02 -21.64 -33.47
N ALA A 275 -8.78 -21.19 -33.34
CA ALA A 275 -7.64 -21.75 -34.05
C ALA A 275 -7.05 -22.93 -33.26
N PRO A 276 -6.65 -24.04 -33.93
CA PRO A 276 -6.14 -25.23 -33.23
C PRO A 276 -4.69 -25.03 -32.76
N LEU A 277 -4.46 -25.40 -31.50
CA LEU A 277 -3.15 -25.47 -30.85
C LEU A 277 -2.31 -26.61 -31.45
N GLU A 278 -1.26 -26.22 -32.14
CA GLU A 278 -0.20 -27.14 -32.60
C GLU A 278 0.57 -27.71 -31.39
N LYS A 279 0.52 -29.04 -31.27
CA LYS A 279 1.33 -29.78 -30.28
C LYS A 279 2.77 -29.85 -30.77
N LYS A 280 3.68 -29.09 -30.16
CA LYS A 280 5.13 -29.27 -30.32
C LYS A 280 5.56 -30.60 -29.73
N LYS A 281 6.06 -31.47 -30.60
CA LYS A 281 6.67 -32.78 -30.30
C LYS A 281 8.04 -32.55 -29.63
N ALA A 282 8.28 -33.20 -28.50
CA ALA A 282 9.57 -33.21 -27.79
C ALA A 282 10.63 -33.97 -28.61
N PRO A 283 11.91 -33.57 -28.61
CA PRO A 283 12.98 -34.33 -29.22
C PRO A 283 13.33 -35.57 -28.41
N ALA A 284 13.63 -36.64 -29.11
CA ALA A 284 14.05 -37.93 -28.58
C ALA A 284 15.45 -37.82 -27.93
N GLU A 285 15.61 -38.39 -26.73
CA GLU A 285 16.91 -38.62 -26.12
C GLU A 285 17.62 -39.75 -26.83
N GLU A 286 18.78 -39.45 -27.43
CA GLU A 286 19.77 -40.43 -27.84
C GLU A 286 20.55 -40.92 -26.63
N GLY A 287 20.46 -42.20 -26.39
CA GLY A 287 21.22 -42.88 -25.32
C GLY A 287 22.68 -43.04 -25.72
N ASP A 288 23.56 -42.71 -24.79
CA ASP A 288 24.97 -43.13 -24.84
C ASP A 288 25.21 -44.25 -23.83
N ALA A 289 25.79 -45.34 -24.34
CA ALA A 289 26.14 -46.51 -23.63
C ALA A 289 27.51 -46.40 -22.92
N PRO A 290 27.77 -47.19 -21.88
CA PRO A 290 28.97 -47.04 -21.06
C PRO A 290 30.19 -47.79 -21.63
N ILE A 291 31.37 -47.21 -21.38
CA ILE A 291 32.65 -47.93 -21.32
C ILE A 291 33.19 -47.80 -19.91
#